data_d7da1d7220b8e6bf90a814cbe0f2cb71
#
_entry.id   d7da1d7220b8e6bf90a814cbe0f2cb71
#
_cell.length_a   1.000
_cell.length_b   1.000
_cell.length_c   1.000
_cell.angle_alpha   90.00
_cell.angle_beta   90.00
_cell.angle_gamma   90.00
#
_symmetry.space_group_name_H-M   'P 1'
#
loop_
_entity.id
_entity.type
_entity.pdbx_description
1 polymer ?
#
loop_
_entity_poly.entity_id
_entity_poly.type
_entity_poly.pdbx_seq_one_letter_code
_entity_poly.pdbx_strand_id
1 'polypeptide(L)'
;PIKDAIIVSRSEDPEFRRAWGKRILNHEGDGTRPGGIEKWLRLIEATGLDRQQALEGRGILPAVRVAVDAYVEFVRSRSLLEAVASSLTELFSGSLIALRMDALRRHYPWLAGGLAYFEGRLRQAPEDAEFALAWVTAHARTAGEQELVCAALGTKCDILWAQLDALYYVYVSPALPPPGAFRPAGAKP
;
A
#
# COMPACT_ATOMS: atom_id res chain seq x y z
N PRO A 1 -7.65 -2.81 2.33
CA PRO A 1 -9.03 -2.70 2.89
C PRO A 1 -9.08 -2.79 4.40
N ILE A 2 -8.37 -3.75 5.06
CA ILE A 2 -8.48 -3.97 6.51
C ILE A 2 -8.18 -2.68 7.31
N LYS A 3 -7.05 -2.02 7.06
CA LYS A 3 -6.71 -0.77 7.74
C LYS A 3 -7.76 0.34 7.49
N ASP A 4 -8.32 0.39 6.28
CA ASP A 4 -9.32 1.40 5.93
C ASP A 4 -10.65 1.12 6.61
N ALA A 5 -11.04 -0.15 6.74
CA ALA A 5 -12.22 -0.54 7.52
C ALA A 5 -12.07 -0.18 9.00
N ILE A 6 -10.87 -0.36 9.59
CA ILE A 6 -10.57 0.06 10.95
C ILE A 6 -10.72 1.58 11.09
N ILE A 7 -10.20 2.37 10.15
CA ILE A 7 -10.32 3.83 10.17
C ILE A 7 -11.78 4.26 10.07
N VAL A 8 -12.55 3.70 9.13
CA VAL A 8 -13.98 4.01 8.96
C VAL A 8 -14.79 3.69 10.21
N SER A 9 -14.51 2.54 10.85
CA SER A 9 -15.24 2.10 12.06
C SER A 9 -15.04 3.00 13.29
N ARG A 10 -14.02 3.87 13.27
CA ARG A 10 -13.65 4.75 14.39
C ARG A 10 -14.18 6.17 14.26
N SER A 11 -14.82 6.51 13.16
CA SER A 11 -15.44 7.82 12.94
C SER A 11 -16.96 7.72 13.02
N GLU A 12 -17.58 8.60 13.77
CA GLU A 12 -19.04 8.77 13.77
C GLU A 12 -19.51 9.75 12.68
N ASP A 13 -18.60 10.53 12.10
CA ASP A 13 -18.89 11.46 11.02
C ASP A 13 -19.27 10.71 9.72
N PRO A 14 -20.52 10.85 9.23
CA PRO A 14 -20.98 10.17 8.02
C PRO A 14 -20.29 10.68 6.75
N GLU A 15 -19.83 11.93 6.71
CA GLU A 15 -19.12 12.48 5.55
C GLU A 15 -17.73 11.89 5.45
N PHE A 16 -17.01 11.82 6.57
CA PHE A 16 -15.73 11.14 6.65
C PHE A 16 -15.86 9.66 6.24
N ARG A 17 -16.85 8.93 6.80
CA ARG A 17 -17.05 7.52 6.47
C ARG A 17 -17.34 7.30 4.99
N ARG A 18 -18.16 8.15 4.36
CA ARG A 18 -18.42 8.07 2.91
C ARG A 18 -17.18 8.34 2.08
N ALA A 19 -16.41 9.34 2.44
CA ALA A 19 -15.20 9.71 1.71
C ALA A 19 -14.11 8.63 1.86
N TRP A 20 -13.84 8.21 3.10
CA TRP A 20 -12.81 7.18 3.35
C TRP A 20 -13.23 5.80 2.86
N GLY A 21 -14.50 5.45 2.94
CA GLY A 21 -15.05 4.17 2.46
C GLY A 21 -14.84 3.93 0.96
N LYS A 22 -14.69 4.98 0.16
CA LYS A 22 -14.33 4.86 -1.26
C LYS A 22 -13.01 4.09 -1.46
N ARG A 23 -12.05 4.20 -0.52
CA ARG A 23 -10.78 3.46 -0.57
C ARG A 23 -11.01 1.96 -0.52
N ILE A 24 -11.97 1.49 0.30
CA ILE A 24 -12.33 0.07 0.39
C ILE A 24 -12.89 -0.39 -0.95
N LEU A 25 -13.86 0.34 -1.50
CA LEU A 25 -14.45 0.03 -2.80
C LEU A 25 -13.42 0.07 -3.95
N ASN A 26 -12.48 1.03 -3.90
CA ASN A 26 -11.38 1.10 -4.87
C ASN A 26 -10.50 -0.15 -4.85
N HIS A 27 -10.34 -0.80 -3.70
CA HIS A 27 -9.55 -2.02 -3.56
C HIS A 27 -10.35 -3.30 -3.82
N GLU A 28 -11.56 -3.39 -3.32
CA GLU A 28 -12.38 -4.62 -3.41
C GLU A 28 -13.22 -4.68 -4.69
N GLY A 29 -13.56 -3.53 -5.25
CA GLY A 29 -14.52 -3.42 -6.35
C GLY A 29 -15.93 -3.18 -5.82
N ASP A 30 -16.87 -2.99 -6.76
CA ASP A 30 -18.27 -2.69 -6.46
C ASP A 30 -19.24 -3.80 -6.92
N GLY A 31 -18.70 -4.98 -7.24
CA GLY A 31 -19.46 -6.11 -7.78
C GLY A 31 -19.69 -6.05 -9.30
N THR A 32 -19.54 -4.87 -9.91
CA THR A 32 -19.67 -4.69 -11.37
C THR A 32 -18.32 -4.43 -12.03
N ARG A 33 -17.41 -3.78 -11.31
CA ARG A 33 -16.05 -3.43 -11.77
C ARG A 33 -15.00 -4.02 -10.83
N PRO A 34 -13.90 -4.56 -11.39
CA PRO A 34 -12.82 -5.12 -10.58
C PRO A 34 -12.12 -4.02 -9.78
N GLY A 35 -11.89 -4.29 -8.49
CA GLY A 35 -11.11 -3.44 -7.60
C GLY A 35 -9.59 -3.60 -7.79
N GLY A 36 -8.84 -2.88 -6.96
CA GLY A 36 -7.38 -2.90 -6.98
C GLY A 36 -6.79 -4.27 -6.69
N ILE A 37 -7.40 -5.06 -5.80
CA ILE A 37 -6.94 -6.43 -5.49
C ILE A 37 -6.98 -7.31 -6.74
N GLU A 38 -8.11 -7.31 -7.44
CA GLU A 38 -8.25 -8.10 -8.68
C GLU A 38 -7.26 -7.65 -9.77
N LYS A 39 -7.07 -6.34 -9.93
CA LYS A 39 -6.09 -5.78 -10.86
C LYS A 39 -4.66 -6.15 -10.49
N TRP A 40 -4.36 -6.21 -9.19
CA TRP A 40 -3.05 -6.64 -8.70
C TRP A 40 -2.81 -8.13 -8.96
N LEU A 41 -3.82 -8.97 -8.77
CA LEU A 41 -3.75 -10.40 -9.10
C LEU A 41 -3.49 -10.64 -10.59
N ARG A 42 -4.11 -9.85 -11.47
CA ARG A 42 -3.81 -9.91 -12.92
C ARG A 42 -2.36 -9.52 -13.24
N LEU A 43 -1.80 -8.57 -12.51
CA LEU A 43 -0.37 -8.24 -12.65
C LEU A 43 0.50 -9.42 -12.20
N ILE A 44 0.16 -10.09 -11.11
CA ILE A 44 0.85 -11.29 -10.63
C ILE A 44 0.82 -12.39 -11.70
N GLU A 45 -0.35 -12.67 -12.28
CA GLU A 45 -0.50 -13.62 -13.38
C GLU A 45 0.35 -13.23 -14.61
N ALA A 46 0.38 -11.94 -14.96
CA ALA A 46 1.23 -11.42 -16.03
C ALA A 46 2.73 -11.63 -15.79
N THR A 47 3.18 -11.74 -14.52
CA THR A 47 4.56 -12.10 -14.18
C THR A 47 4.83 -13.62 -14.27
N GLY A 48 3.84 -14.43 -14.61
CA GLY A 48 3.94 -15.88 -14.65
C GLY A 48 3.80 -16.57 -13.30
N LEU A 49 3.42 -15.83 -12.25
CA LEU A 49 3.16 -16.40 -10.93
C LEU A 49 1.74 -16.92 -10.82
N ASP A 50 1.58 -17.99 -10.05
CA ASP A 50 0.29 -18.60 -9.79
C ASP A 50 -0.57 -17.73 -8.87
N ARG A 51 -1.79 -17.44 -9.31
CA ARG A 51 -2.77 -16.62 -8.59
C ARG A 51 -3.12 -17.21 -7.22
N GLN A 52 -3.31 -18.54 -7.15
CA GLN A 52 -3.72 -19.20 -5.92
C GLN A 52 -2.60 -19.15 -4.87
N GLN A 53 -1.35 -19.31 -5.28
CA GLN A 53 -0.20 -19.14 -4.40
C GLN A 53 -0.11 -17.72 -3.85
N ALA A 54 -0.42 -16.70 -4.68
CA ALA A 54 -0.45 -15.32 -4.23
C ALA A 54 -1.57 -15.06 -3.20
N LEU A 55 -2.77 -15.60 -3.43
CA LEU A 55 -3.90 -15.50 -2.50
C LEU A 55 -3.62 -16.18 -1.16
N GLU A 56 -2.93 -17.30 -1.18
CA GLU A 56 -2.50 -18.03 0.03
C GLU A 56 -1.29 -17.37 0.72
N GLY A 57 -0.69 -16.37 0.11
CA GLY A 57 0.49 -15.68 0.64
C GLY A 57 1.73 -16.55 0.69
N ARG A 58 1.83 -17.55 -0.20
CA ARG A 58 3.02 -18.40 -0.30
C ARG A 58 4.21 -17.61 -0.80
N GLY A 59 5.35 -17.82 -0.19
CA GLY A 59 6.62 -17.17 -0.59
C GLY A 59 6.74 -15.70 -0.19
N ILE A 60 5.76 -15.12 0.54
CA ILE A 60 5.89 -13.77 1.09
C ILE A 60 7.05 -13.74 2.08
N LEU A 61 7.94 -12.75 1.94
CA LEU A 61 9.02 -12.52 2.89
C LEU A 61 8.46 -12.27 4.29
N PRO A 62 8.99 -12.94 5.34
CA PRO A 62 8.56 -12.69 6.71
C PRO A 62 8.62 -11.21 7.11
N ALA A 63 9.68 -10.49 6.73
CA ALA A 63 9.82 -9.06 7.03
C ALA A 63 8.73 -8.20 6.34
N VAL A 64 8.29 -8.57 5.12
CA VAL A 64 7.18 -7.89 4.44
C VAL A 64 5.86 -8.13 5.19
N ARG A 65 5.62 -9.35 5.65
CA ARG A 65 4.43 -9.67 6.47
C ARG A 65 4.44 -8.89 7.78
N VAL A 66 5.56 -8.89 8.50
CA VAL A 66 5.72 -8.11 9.74
C VAL A 66 5.46 -6.62 9.51
N ALA A 67 5.98 -6.04 8.42
CA ALA A 67 5.75 -4.64 8.10
C ALA A 67 4.26 -4.32 7.84
N VAL A 68 3.55 -5.21 7.13
CA VAL A 68 2.11 -5.05 6.88
C VAL A 68 1.31 -5.17 8.19
N ASP A 69 1.61 -6.18 9.01
CA ASP A 69 0.93 -6.40 10.28
C ASP A 69 1.19 -5.24 11.26
N ALA A 70 2.43 -4.75 11.33
CA ALA A 70 2.80 -3.57 12.13
C ALA A 70 2.01 -2.33 11.71
N TYR A 71 1.80 -2.13 10.41
CA TYR A 71 1.00 -0.99 9.94
C TYR A 71 -0.49 -1.13 10.30
N VAL A 72 -1.06 -2.32 10.17
CA VAL A 72 -2.46 -2.57 10.57
C VAL A 72 -2.62 -2.35 12.07
N GLU A 73 -1.65 -2.83 12.87
CA GLU A 73 -1.68 -2.65 14.33
C GLU A 73 -1.48 -1.18 14.73
N PHE A 74 -0.59 -0.44 14.05
CA PHE A 74 -0.46 1.00 14.23
C PHE A 74 -1.81 1.71 14.04
N VAL A 75 -2.50 1.43 12.93
CA VAL A 75 -3.82 2.02 12.65
C VAL A 75 -4.87 1.63 13.68
N ARG A 76 -4.79 0.42 14.25
CA ARG A 76 -5.72 -0.07 15.27
C ARG A 76 -5.50 0.59 16.63
N SER A 77 -4.25 0.76 17.04
CA SER A 77 -3.88 1.16 18.40
C SER A 77 -3.71 2.66 18.59
N ARG A 78 -3.44 3.43 17.51
CA ARG A 78 -3.23 4.88 17.58
C ARG A 78 -4.54 5.66 17.45
N SER A 79 -4.51 6.96 17.73
CA SER A 79 -5.67 7.85 17.54
C SER A 79 -6.16 7.85 16.08
N LEU A 80 -7.40 8.26 15.84
CA LEU A 80 -7.91 8.41 14.47
C LEU A 80 -7.09 9.42 13.67
N LEU A 81 -6.63 10.50 14.32
CA LEU A 81 -5.79 11.52 13.72
C LEU A 81 -4.46 10.92 13.22
N GLU A 82 -3.77 10.14 14.06
CA GLU A 82 -2.53 9.46 13.70
C GLU A 82 -2.76 8.41 12.59
N ALA A 83 -3.85 7.65 12.68
CA ALA A 83 -4.19 6.64 11.68
C ALA A 83 -4.42 7.26 10.29
N VAL A 84 -5.13 8.38 10.21
CA VAL A 84 -5.34 9.13 8.96
C VAL A 84 -4.02 9.75 8.48
N ALA A 85 -3.26 10.39 9.39
CA ALA A 85 -1.98 11.04 9.08
C ALA A 85 -0.95 10.06 8.50
N SER A 86 -0.90 8.82 8.99
CA SER A 86 -0.01 7.77 8.46
C SER A 86 -0.24 7.45 6.98
N SER A 87 -1.42 7.76 6.42
CA SER A 87 -1.72 7.57 5.00
C SER A 87 -1.17 8.68 4.10
N LEU A 88 -0.67 9.79 4.65
CA LEU A 88 -0.15 10.93 3.88
C LEU A 88 1.10 10.60 3.04
N THR A 89 1.71 9.42 3.22
CA THR A 89 2.69 8.90 2.26
C THR A 89 2.15 8.84 0.83
N GLU A 90 0.82 8.82 0.65
CA GLU A 90 0.18 8.84 -0.66
C GLU A 90 0.34 10.18 -1.41
N LEU A 91 0.70 11.28 -0.73
CA LEU A 91 1.03 12.56 -1.37
C LEU A 91 2.14 12.44 -2.43
N PHE A 92 3.07 11.51 -2.24
CA PHE A 92 4.19 11.26 -3.15
C PHE A 92 3.93 10.12 -4.15
N SER A 93 2.80 9.43 -4.02
CA SER A 93 2.56 8.19 -4.78
C SER A 93 2.34 8.44 -6.27
N GLY A 94 1.71 9.55 -6.66
CA GLY A 94 1.41 9.84 -8.06
C GLY A 94 2.66 9.89 -8.95
N SER A 95 3.68 10.66 -8.55
CA SER A 95 4.95 10.75 -9.29
C SER A 95 5.71 9.43 -9.29
N LEU A 96 5.74 8.72 -8.16
CA LEU A 96 6.40 7.42 -8.04
C LEU A 96 5.71 6.34 -8.88
N ILE A 97 4.39 6.35 -8.96
CA ILE A 97 3.62 5.42 -9.79
C ILE A 97 3.90 5.69 -11.27
N ALA A 98 3.91 6.96 -11.71
CA ALA A 98 4.22 7.33 -13.09
C ALA A 98 5.63 6.83 -13.49
N LEU A 99 6.63 7.13 -12.67
CA LEU A 99 8.01 6.68 -12.87
C LEU A 99 8.12 5.15 -12.95
N ARG A 100 7.43 4.45 -12.05
CA ARG A 100 7.38 2.98 -12.03
C ARG A 100 6.73 2.41 -13.28
N MET A 101 5.62 3.00 -13.73
CA MET A 101 4.93 2.56 -14.94
C MET A 101 5.81 2.72 -16.18
N ASP A 102 6.54 3.83 -16.30
CA ASP A 102 7.46 4.06 -17.40
C ASP A 102 8.60 3.03 -17.40
N ALA A 103 9.16 2.73 -16.22
CA ALA A 103 10.18 1.69 -16.07
C ALA A 103 9.62 0.30 -16.41
N LEU A 104 8.42 -0.05 -15.95
CA LEU A 104 7.79 -1.34 -16.26
C LEU A 104 7.52 -1.49 -17.76
N ARG A 105 7.00 -0.46 -18.42
CA ARG A 105 6.75 -0.49 -19.88
C ARG A 105 8.04 -0.62 -20.68
N ARG A 106 9.12 0.02 -20.23
CA ARG A 106 10.42 0.00 -20.90
C ARG A 106 11.15 -1.33 -20.73
N HIS A 107 11.18 -1.85 -19.51
CA HIS A 107 12.03 -3.00 -19.15
C HIS A 107 11.27 -4.33 -19.09
N TYR A 108 9.93 -4.27 -18.98
CA TYR A 108 9.05 -5.44 -18.86
C TYR A 108 7.81 -5.30 -19.76
N PRO A 109 7.99 -5.15 -21.10
CA PRO A 109 6.88 -4.87 -22.02
C PRO A 109 5.80 -5.95 -22.02
N TRP A 110 6.13 -7.18 -21.66
CA TRP A 110 5.17 -8.27 -21.51
C TRP A 110 4.16 -8.09 -20.37
N LEU A 111 4.42 -7.15 -19.45
CA LEU A 111 3.49 -6.83 -18.35
C LEU A 111 2.40 -5.82 -18.74
N ALA A 112 2.38 -5.35 -19.97
CA ALA A 112 1.46 -4.27 -20.39
C ALA A 112 0.00 -4.55 -20.04
N GLY A 113 -0.47 -5.80 -20.18
CA GLY A 113 -1.84 -6.21 -19.81
C GLY A 113 -2.13 -6.23 -18.31
N GLY A 114 -1.10 -6.19 -17.45
CA GLY A 114 -1.23 -6.23 -15.99
C GLY A 114 -1.18 -4.86 -15.30
N LEU A 115 -0.96 -3.76 -16.04
CA LEU A 115 -0.68 -2.44 -15.43
C LEU A 115 -1.93 -1.69 -14.97
N ALA A 116 -3.13 -2.22 -15.17
CA ALA A 116 -4.40 -1.57 -14.83
C ALA A 116 -4.52 -1.15 -13.35
N TYR A 117 -3.81 -1.82 -12.43
CA TYR A 117 -3.70 -1.39 -11.03
C TYR A 117 -3.06 -0.01 -10.92
N PHE A 118 -1.87 0.16 -11.49
CA PHE A 118 -1.13 1.41 -11.43
C PHE A 118 -1.86 2.55 -12.16
N GLU A 119 -2.47 2.26 -13.31
CA GLU A 119 -3.29 3.23 -14.07
C GLU A 119 -4.43 3.78 -13.22
N GLY A 120 -5.14 2.92 -12.50
CA GLY A 120 -6.17 3.32 -11.55
C GLY A 120 -5.62 4.20 -10.42
N ARG A 121 -4.46 3.83 -9.87
CA ARG A 121 -3.84 4.55 -8.75
C ARG A 121 -3.31 5.94 -9.12
N LEU A 122 -2.94 6.20 -10.38
CA LEU A 122 -2.52 7.54 -10.82
C LEU A 122 -3.56 8.62 -10.52
N ARG A 123 -4.85 8.28 -10.59
CA ARG A 123 -5.95 9.18 -10.27
C ARG A 123 -6.36 9.07 -8.81
N GLN A 124 -6.56 7.86 -8.32
CA GLN A 124 -7.11 7.62 -6.98
C GLN A 124 -6.19 8.08 -5.85
N ALA A 125 -4.87 7.90 -6.00
CA ALA A 125 -3.95 8.20 -4.92
C ALA A 125 -3.84 9.71 -4.61
N PRO A 126 -3.78 10.62 -5.59
CA PRO A 126 -3.88 12.05 -5.32
C PRO A 126 -5.18 12.46 -4.64
N GLU A 127 -6.34 11.95 -5.12
CA GLU A 127 -7.66 12.25 -4.52
C GLU A 127 -7.73 11.79 -3.06
N ASP A 128 -7.24 10.56 -2.78
CA ASP A 128 -7.17 9.99 -1.44
C ASP A 128 -6.25 10.83 -0.51
N ALA A 129 -5.10 11.27 -1.03
CA ALA A 129 -4.12 12.05 -0.28
C ALA A 129 -4.63 13.46 0.01
N GLU A 130 -5.27 14.11 -0.94
CA GLU A 130 -5.86 15.45 -0.78
C GLU A 130 -6.92 15.46 0.32
N PHE A 131 -7.84 14.49 0.28
CA PHE A 131 -8.84 14.34 1.34
C PHE A 131 -8.18 14.13 2.72
N ALA A 132 -7.20 13.22 2.81
CA ALA A 132 -6.52 12.94 4.07
C ALA A 132 -5.78 14.18 4.60
N LEU A 133 -5.10 14.92 3.73
CA LEU A 133 -4.38 16.15 4.11
C LEU A 133 -5.34 17.22 4.62
N ALA A 134 -6.44 17.48 3.90
CA ALA A 134 -7.44 18.44 4.31
C ALA A 134 -8.03 18.09 5.68
N TRP A 135 -8.37 16.81 5.88
CA TRP A 135 -8.93 16.34 7.14
C TRP A 135 -7.92 16.47 8.29
N VAL A 136 -6.67 16.03 8.11
CA VAL A 136 -5.61 16.14 9.12
C VAL A 136 -5.37 17.60 9.49
N THR A 137 -5.26 18.50 8.51
CA THR A 137 -5.05 19.95 8.73
C THR A 137 -6.19 20.57 9.53
N ALA A 138 -7.42 20.13 9.30
CA ALA A 138 -8.59 20.63 10.05
C ALA A 138 -8.64 20.12 11.50
N HIS A 139 -8.02 18.97 11.81
CA HIS A 139 -8.12 18.31 13.12
C HIS A 139 -6.87 18.43 13.98
N ALA A 140 -5.68 18.68 13.42
CA ALA A 140 -4.44 18.88 14.15
C ALA A 140 -4.29 20.37 14.57
N ARG A 141 -5.01 20.78 15.61
CA ARG A 141 -5.15 22.18 16.02
C ARG A 141 -4.11 22.65 17.04
N THR A 142 -3.55 21.73 17.81
CA THR A 142 -2.54 22.01 18.84
C THR A 142 -1.15 21.59 18.36
N ALA A 143 -0.09 22.17 18.93
CA ALA A 143 1.28 21.76 18.64
C ALA A 143 1.51 20.26 18.90
N GLY A 144 0.97 19.73 20.01
CA GLY A 144 1.07 18.31 20.31
C GLY A 144 0.39 17.41 19.27
N GLU A 145 -0.79 17.78 18.77
CA GLU A 145 -1.45 17.05 17.69
C GLU A 145 -0.66 17.09 16.37
N GLN A 146 -0.04 18.24 16.06
CA GLN A 146 0.81 18.40 14.87
C GLN A 146 2.08 17.52 14.97
N GLU A 147 2.68 17.45 16.16
CA GLU A 147 3.80 16.54 16.43
C GLU A 147 3.40 15.07 16.25
N LEU A 148 2.23 14.66 16.78
CA LEU A 148 1.69 13.30 16.58
C LEU A 148 1.44 12.98 15.10
N VAL A 149 0.93 13.94 14.33
CA VAL A 149 0.73 13.79 12.87
C VAL A 149 2.06 13.54 12.16
N CYS A 150 3.08 14.35 12.45
CA CYS A 150 4.41 14.19 11.85
C CYS A 150 5.05 12.85 12.26
N ALA A 151 4.94 12.47 13.54
CA ALA A 151 5.44 11.20 14.02
C ALA A 151 4.73 9.99 13.38
N ALA A 152 3.41 10.07 13.19
CA ALA A 152 2.63 9.02 12.53
C ALA A 152 3.04 8.83 11.06
N LEU A 153 3.25 9.92 10.34
CA LEU A 153 3.78 9.89 8.97
C LEU A 153 5.20 9.30 8.95
N GLY A 154 6.08 9.73 9.85
CA GLY A 154 7.43 9.18 10.01
C GLY A 154 7.40 7.67 10.26
N THR A 155 6.60 7.20 11.21
CA THR A 155 6.43 5.75 11.49
C THR A 155 6.02 4.98 10.24
N LYS A 156 5.10 5.53 9.43
CA LYS A 156 4.72 4.88 8.17
C LYS A 156 5.86 4.84 7.15
N CYS A 157 6.66 5.90 7.07
CA CYS A 157 7.86 5.92 6.23
C CYS A 157 8.86 4.86 6.67
N ASP A 158 9.10 4.72 7.99
CA ASP A 158 10.02 3.72 8.54
C ASP A 158 9.56 2.29 8.22
N ILE A 159 8.25 2.00 8.34
CA ILE A 159 7.68 0.70 7.97
C ILE A 159 7.89 0.41 6.47
N LEU A 160 7.66 1.39 5.60
CA LEU A 160 7.88 1.24 4.16
C LEU A 160 9.36 1.05 3.83
N TRP A 161 10.23 1.79 4.52
CA TRP A 161 11.68 1.68 4.35
C TRP A 161 12.18 0.29 4.74
N ALA A 162 11.82 -0.19 5.93
CA ALA A 162 12.17 -1.54 6.39
C ALA A 162 11.70 -2.64 5.43
N GLN A 163 10.51 -2.47 4.85
CA GLN A 163 9.99 -3.39 3.84
C GLN A 163 10.84 -3.38 2.55
N LEU A 164 11.27 -2.21 2.08
CA LEU A 164 12.12 -2.07 0.90
C LEU A 164 13.54 -2.61 1.15
N ASP A 165 14.11 -2.34 2.33
CA ASP A 165 15.40 -2.87 2.73
C ASP A 165 15.40 -4.40 2.75
N ALA A 166 14.33 -5.01 3.28
CA ALA A 166 14.19 -6.47 3.28
C ALA A 166 14.15 -7.04 1.86
N LEU A 167 13.40 -6.40 0.96
CA LEU A 167 13.34 -6.79 -0.46
C LEU A 167 14.70 -6.64 -1.15
N TYR A 168 15.38 -5.51 -0.91
CA TYR A 168 16.71 -5.26 -1.46
C TYR A 168 17.73 -6.29 -0.99
N TYR A 169 17.79 -6.54 0.32
CA TYR A 169 18.70 -7.53 0.90
C TYR A 169 18.49 -8.94 0.33
N VAL A 170 17.23 -9.33 0.19
CA VAL A 170 16.86 -10.67 -0.26
C VAL A 170 17.08 -10.86 -1.76
N TYR A 171 16.78 -9.88 -2.58
CA TYR A 171 16.70 -10.06 -4.04
C TYR A 171 17.77 -9.31 -4.83
N VAL A 172 18.44 -8.34 -4.22
CA VAL A 172 19.42 -7.49 -4.94
C VAL A 172 20.83 -7.70 -4.37
N SER A 173 21.05 -7.40 -3.10
CA SER A 173 22.37 -7.48 -2.49
C SER A 173 22.27 -7.68 -0.97
N PRO A 174 22.83 -8.76 -0.43
CA PRO A 174 23.60 -9.83 -1.04
C PRO A 174 22.82 -10.94 -1.75
N ALA A 175 21.52 -10.80 -1.92
CA ALA A 175 20.61 -11.76 -2.56
C ALA A 175 20.49 -13.09 -1.78
N LEU A 176 20.22 -12.98 -0.47
CA LEU A 176 20.09 -14.10 0.46
C LEU A 176 18.63 -14.32 0.89
N PRO A 177 17.80 -15.02 0.09
CA PRO A 177 16.42 -15.29 0.46
C PRO A 177 16.34 -16.30 1.62
N PRO A 178 15.56 -16.00 2.68
CA PRO A 178 15.36 -16.93 3.78
C PRO A 178 14.55 -18.17 3.32
N PRO A 179 14.58 -19.27 4.09
CA PRO A 179 13.77 -20.44 3.78
C PRO A 179 12.30 -20.10 3.61
N GLY A 180 11.65 -20.66 2.60
CA GLY A 180 10.24 -20.43 2.29
C GLY A 180 9.91 -19.14 1.54
N ALA A 181 10.88 -18.22 1.36
CA ALA A 181 10.68 -17.05 0.51
C ALA A 181 10.64 -17.44 -0.98
N PHE A 182 9.90 -16.65 -1.76
CA PHE A 182 9.89 -16.80 -3.23
C PHE A 182 11.32 -16.67 -3.77
N ARG A 183 11.66 -17.54 -4.72
CA ARG A 183 12.93 -17.50 -5.46
C ARG A 183 12.63 -17.35 -6.95
N PRO A 184 13.13 -16.29 -7.60
CA PRO A 184 13.03 -16.18 -9.05
C PRO A 184 13.66 -17.38 -9.76
N ALA A 185 13.11 -17.79 -10.89
CA ALA A 185 13.71 -18.82 -11.73
C ALA A 185 15.12 -18.38 -12.14
N GLY A 186 16.12 -19.26 -11.93
CA GLY A 186 17.54 -18.97 -12.22
C GLY A 186 18.30 -18.22 -11.12
N ALA A 187 17.68 -17.92 -9.97
CA ALA A 187 18.44 -17.42 -8.81
C ALA A 187 19.40 -18.50 -8.32
N LYS A 188 20.67 -18.11 -8.08
CA LYS A 188 21.67 -19.04 -7.50
C LYS A 188 21.24 -19.45 -6.08
N PRO A 189 21.53 -20.69 -5.65
CA PRO A 189 21.22 -21.17 -4.32
C PRO A 189 21.94 -20.37 -3.22
#